data_7e71ebf71cbaec8c4b309fee94086755
#
_entry.id   7e71ebf71cbaec8c4b309fee94086755
#
_cell.length_a   1.000
_cell.length_b   1.000
_cell.length_c   1.000
_cell.angle_alpha   90.00
_cell.angle_beta   90.00
_cell.angle_gamma   90.00
#
_symmetry.space_group_name_H-M   'P 1'
#
loop_
_entity.id
_entity.type
_entity.pdbx_description
1 polymer ?
#
loop_
_entity_poly.entity_id
_entity_poly.type
_entity_poly.pdbx_seq_one_letter_code
_entity_poly.pdbx_strand_id
1 'polypeptide(L)'
;KGESIDDKIGLLLQKRIKIRDEDTLSEILGRNFTELEKQFIYYTLNDEVKNWVSSIESLSDMLELLTSIITLNQKLLDKVTVFEFDEFDSEGESMEFIKAIINFILPSSMILLIMTPASYDEIRKRNTSLYDRLEKANYKIDLAGSNTFSEINDIVLEYIRSSDATGEFTLESEHDLSSKIKIIYDEFPDFRNVRSMINILYHATELAGKRAAGSIDEQALDETIKTAFPGLRIKGSIMSVPVSDFMKIRRMSNNLQELEDRVKNAVRDLVQCTEGESSLGPFELSEGTSELFDVLYRDSQGDKVAVSVALDKEKSGKINQGITRSQFSGHVNKVLILSDRPNQFDAQKEIDPQVKNVNMDGSKLIDLIYFSSKYRDSNISDEDLKRASMLARSIELP
;
A
#
# COMPACT_ATOMS: atom_id res chain seq x y z
N LYS A 1 -9.84 22.90 -57.53
CA LYS A 1 -9.18 21.74 -56.92
C LYS A 1 -10.31 20.96 -56.25
N GLY A 2 -10.65 19.76 -56.77
CA GLY A 2 -11.68 18.93 -56.17
C GLY A 2 -11.19 18.45 -54.80
N GLU A 3 -12.06 18.50 -53.81
CA GLU A 3 -11.80 17.87 -52.52
C GLU A 3 -11.51 16.37 -52.74
N SER A 4 -10.47 15.86 -52.05
CA SER A 4 -10.17 14.45 -52.18
C SER A 4 -11.33 13.62 -51.60
N ILE A 5 -11.46 12.37 -52.02
CA ILE A 5 -12.50 11.45 -51.47
C ILE A 5 -12.29 11.33 -49.95
N ASP A 6 -11.05 11.31 -49.50
CA ASP A 6 -10.69 11.21 -48.10
C ASP A 6 -11.17 12.43 -47.26
N ASP A 7 -11.10 13.64 -47.83
CA ASP A 7 -11.63 14.86 -47.19
C ASP A 7 -13.17 14.78 -47.02
N LYS A 8 -13.87 14.21 -48.02
CA LYS A 8 -15.33 14.06 -47.98
C LYS A 8 -15.76 13.03 -46.92
N ILE A 9 -15.05 11.89 -46.81
CA ILE A 9 -15.34 10.87 -45.82
C ILE A 9 -15.00 11.38 -44.42
N GLY A 10 -13.87 12.01 -44.25
CA GLY A 10 -13.50 12.65 -42.99
C GLY A 10 -14.54 13.66 -42.52
N LEU A 11 -15.12 14.41 -43.45
CA LEU A 11 -16.19 15.38 -43.20
C LEU A 11 -17.52 14.72 -42.85
N LEU A 12 -17.87 13.60 -43.50
CA LEU A 12 -19.06 12.79 -43.18
C LEU A 12 -18.96 12.19 -41.77
N LEU A 13 -17.81 11.61 -41.41
CA LEU A 13 -17.57 11.05 -40.09
C LEU A 13 -17.58 12.13 -39.00
N GLN A 14 -16.93 13.28 -39.22
CA GLN A 14 -16.93 14.40 -38.28
C GLN A 14 -18.32 15.01 -38.06
N LYS A 15 -19.12 15.11 -39.11
CA LYS A 15 -20.47 15.68 -39.03
C LYS A 15 -21.55 14.65 -38.65
N ARG A 16 -21.21 13.38 -38.45
CA ARG A 16 -22.14 12.28 -38.12
C ARG A 16 -23.36 12.26 -39.08
N ILE A 17 -23.09 12.42 -40.36
CA ILE A 17 -24.17 12.41 -41.39
C ILE A 17 -24.58 10.95 -41.62
N LYS A 18 -25.80 10.62 -41.25
CA LYS A 18 -26.37 9.28 -41.51
C LYS A 18 -26.61 9.07 -43.01
N ILE A 19 -26.13 7.95 -43.51
CA ILE A 19 -26.35 7.51 -44.90
C ILE A 19 -27.28 6.28 -44.85
N ARG A 20 -28.45 6.38 -45.48
CA ARG A 20 -29.47 5.36 -45.39
C ARG A 20 -29.25 4.20 -46.35
N ASP A 21 -28.48 4.40 -47.39
CA ASP A 21 -28.28 3.45 -48.47
C ASP A 21 -26.80 3.07 -48.57
N GLU A 22 -26.52 1.78 -48.38
CA GLU A 22 -25.19 1.21 -48.45
C GLU A 22 -24.60 1.29 -49.85
N ASP A 23 -25.45 1.12 -50.90
CA ASP A 23 -25.00 1.21 -52.29
C ASP A 23 -24.55 2.63 -52.63
N THR A 24 -25.28 3.64 -52.18
CA THR A 24 -24.87 5.06 -52.34
C THR A 24 -23.54 5.33 -51.68
N LEU A 25 -23.29 4.79 -50.48
CA LEU A 25 -22.00 4.94 -49.81
C LEU A 25 -20.89 4.21 -50.59
N SER A 26 -21.15 3.00 -51.06
CA SER A 26 -20.21 2.22 -51.85
C SER A 26 -19.82 2.93 -53.16
N GLU A 27 -20.76 3.59 -53.82
CA GLU A 27 -20.46 4.42 -54.99
C GLU A 27 -19.57 5.63 -54.66
N ILE A 28 -19.84 6.31 -53.53
CA ILE A 28 -19.04 7.45 -53.04
C ILE A 28 -17.60 7.04 -52.72
N LEU A 29 -17.43 5.91 -52.02
CA LEU A 29 -16.14 5.38 -51.62
C LEU A 29 -15.34 4.80 -52.78
N GLY A 30 -16.02 4.27 -53.77
CA GLY A 30 -15.39 3.73 -54.95
C GLY A 30 -14.51 2.50 -54.69
N ARG A 31 -13.54 2.26 -55.60
CA ARG A 31 -12.64 1.09 -55.53
C ARG A 31 -11.45 1.25 -54.59
N ASN A 32 -11.32 2.39 -53.92
CA ASN A 32 -10.22 2.66 -53.02
C ASN A 32 -10.36 2.02 -51.64
N PHE A 33 -11.54 1.47 -51.33
CA PHE A 33 -11.88 0.84 -50.10
C PHE A 33 -12.31 -0.61 -50.31
N THR A 34 -11.93 -1.50 -49.39
CA THR A 34 -12.41 -2.89 -49.39
C THR A 34 -13.88 -2.92 -48.97
N GLU A 35 -14.59 -4.03 -49.27
CA GLU A 35 -15.98 -4.18 -48.83
C GLU A 35 -16.12 -4.11 -47.31
N LEU A 36 -15.19 -4.66 -46.56
CA LEU A 36 -15.18 -4.60 -45.10
C LEU A 36 -14.97 -3.15 -44.57
N GLU A 37 -14.08 -2.38 -45.21
CA GLU A 37 -13.89 -0.97 -44.90
C GLU A 37 -15.16 -0.16 -45.17
N LYS A 38 -15.85 -0.43 -46.25
CA LYS A 38 -17.13 0.23 -46.63
C LYS A 38 -18.21 -0.08 -45.60
N GLN A 39 -18.37 -1.35 -45.23
CA GLN A 39 -19.31 -1.78 -44.19
C GLN A 39 -19.01 -1.13 -42.85
N PHE A 40 -17.75 -1.11 -42.42
CA PHE A 40 -17.35 -0.45 -41.17
C PHE A 40 -17.73 1.03 -41.17
N ILE A 41 -17.47 1.76 -42.27
CA ILE A 41 -17.86 3.17 -42.41
C ILE A 41 -19.37 3.33 -42.35
N TYR A 42 -20.12 2.49 -43.09
CA TYR A 42 -21.58 2.52 -43.13
C TYR A 42 -22.18 2.35 -41.73
N TYR A 43 -21.82 1.28 -41.04
CA TYR A 43 -22.33 1.01 -39.68
C TYR A 43 -21.89 2.05 -38.63
N THR A 44 -20.70 2.62 -38.79
CA THR A 44 -20.22 3.72 -37.94
C THR A 44 -21.07 4.99 -38.15
N LEU A 45 -21.37 5.35 -39.38
CA LEU A 45 -22.19 6.53 -39.69
C LEU A 45 -23.65 6.39 -39.22
N ASN A 46 -24.15 5.16 -39.12
CA ASN A 46 -25.51 4.87 -38.68
C ASN A 46 -25.67 4.55 -37.21
N ASP A 47 -24.60 4.59 -36.42
CA ASP A 47 -24.55 4.22 -35.00
C ASP A 47 -24.88 2.72 -34.73
N GLU A 48 -24.67 1.85 -35.73
CA GLU A 48 -24.97 0.43 -35.68
C GLU A 48 -23.72 -0.47 -35.58
N VAL A 49 -22.54 0.12 -35.55
CA VAL A 49 -21.25 -0.59 -35.55
C VAL A 49 -21.15 -1.64 -34.44
N LYS A 50 -21.69 -1.37 -33.26
CA LYS A 50 -21.65 -2.30 -32.14
C LYS A 50 -22.39 -3.61 -32.44
N ASN A 51 -23.57 -3.52 -32.99
CA ASN A 51 -24.40 -4.69 -33.34
C ASN A 51 -23.75 -5.48 -34.47
N TRP A 52 -23.21 -4.78 -35.48
CA TRP A 52 -22.54 -5.41 -36.59
C TRP A 52 -21.26 -6.14 -36.15
N VAL A 53 -20.40 -5.51 -35.35
CA VAL A 53 -19.17 -6.15 -34.82
C VAL A 53 -19.52 -7.37 -33.98
N SER A 54 -20.61 -7.33 -33.22
CA SER A 54 -21.04 -8.46 -32.37
C SER A 54 -21.54 -9.67 -33.23
N SER A 55 -21.79 -9.50 -34.53
CA SER A 55 -22.14 -10.59 -35.43
C SER A 55 -20.93 -11.28 -36.08
N ILE A 56 -19.72 -10.78 -35.85
CA ILE A 56 -18.49 -11.37 -36.39
C ILE A 56 -18.02 -12.47 -35.44
N GLU A 57 -18.11 -13.71 -35.88
CA GLU A 57 -17.77 -14.88 -35.06
C GLU A 57 -16.35 -15.42 -35.31
N SER A 58 -15.82 -15.16 -36.53
CA SER A 58 -14.51 -15.67 -36.91
C SER A 58 -13.36 -14.78 -36.41
N LEU A 59 -12.36 -15.40 -35.80
CA LEU A 59 -11.11 -14.71 -35.40
C LEU A 59 -10.41 -14.07 -36.63
N SER A 60 -10.45 -14.72 -37.77
CA SER A 60 -9.89 -14.21 -39.03
C SER A 60 -10.56 -12.91 -39.45
N ASP A 61 -11.89 -12.87 -39.42
CA ASP A 61 -12.66 -11.69 -39.81
C ASP A 61 -12.46 -10.53 -38.81
N MET A 62 -12.31 -10.85 -37.52
CA MET A 62 -11.94 -9.85 -36.50
C MET A 62 -10.57 -9.22 -36.79
N LEU A 63 -9.57 -10.02 -37.16
CA LEU A 63 -8.23 -9.52 -37.48
C LEU A 63 -8.24 -8.69 -38.76
N GLU A 64 -9.01 -9.10 -39.75
CA GLU A 64 -9.21 -8.35 -41.00
C GLU A 64 -9.90 -7.00 -40.71
N LEU A 65 -10.93 -6.99 -39.86
CA LEU A 65 -11.59 -5.77 -39.41
C LEU A 65 -10.62 -4.83 -38.67
N LEU A 66 -9.81 -5.36 -37.76
CA LEU A 66 -8.79 -4.56 -37.07
C LEU A 66 -7.81 -3.92 -38.07
N THR A 67 -7.37 -4.68 -39.06
CA THR A 67 -6.49 -4.18 -40.11
C THR A 67 -7.18 -3.07 -40.93
N SER A 68 -8.45 -3.25 -41.23
CA SER A 68 -9.26 -2.26 -41.91
C SER A 68 -9.41 -0.97 -41.13
N ILE A 69 -9.68 -1.07 -39.83
CA ILE A 69 -9.76 0.09 -38.91
C ILE A 69 -8.42 0.85 -38.88
N ILE A 70 -7.30 0.15 -38.76
CA ILE A 70 -5.97 0.75 -38.75
C ILE A 70 -5.69 1.49 -40.05
N THR A 71 -6.00 0.82 -41.16
CA THR A 71 -5.81 1.38 -42.51
C THR A 71 -6.68 2.62 -42.73
N LEU A 72 -7.92 2.60 -42.27
CA LEU A 72 -8.82 3.75 -42.34
C LEU A 72 -8.33 4.91 -41.48
N ASN A 73 -7.91 4.65 -40.27
CA ASN A 73 -7.36 5.69 -39.38
C ASN A 73 -6.12 6.35 -39.98
N GLN A 74 -5.24 5.57 -40.57
CA GLN A 74 -4.07 6.09 -41.26
C GLN A 74 -4.43 6.88 -42.52
N LYS A 75 -5.31 6.33 -43.39
CA LYS A 75 -5.68 6.98 -44.64
C LYS A 75 -6.51 8.24 -44.44
N LEU A 76 -7.47 8.23 -43.52
CA LEU A 76 -8.45 9.31 -43.35
C LEU A 76 -8.02 10.36 -42.31
N LEU A 77 -7.29 9.95 -41.29
CA LEU A 77 -6.96 10.80 -40.12
C LEU A 77 -5.47 11.07 -39.95
N ASP A 78 -4.62 10.36 -40.70
CA ASP A 78 -3.15 10.35 -40.54
C ASP A 78 -2.75 10.06 -39.06
N LYS A 79 -3.40 9.05 -38.46
CA LYS A 79 -3.21 8.68 -37.08
C LYS A 79 -2.79 7.22 -36.91
N VAL A 80 -1.98 6.97 -35.89
CA VAL A 80 -1.62 5.63 -35.42
C VAL A 80 -2.77 5.11 -34.55
N THR A 81 -3.12 3.83 -34.70
CA THR A 81 -4.10 3.17 -33.88
C THR A 81 -3.42 2.52 -32.66
N VAL A 82 -3.91 2.79 -31.47
CA VAL A 82 -3.44 2.16 -30.23
C VAL A 82 -4.51 1.20 -29.74
N PHE A 83 -4.15 -0.07 -29.56
CA PHE A 83 -4.98 -1.08 -28.91
C PHE A 83 -4.53 -1.22 -27.48
N GLU A 84 -5.38 -0.89 -26.54
CA GLU A 84 -5.14 -1.03 -25.11
C GLU A 84 -5.95 -2.23 -24.59
N PHE A 85 -5.24 -3.19 -23.99
CA PHE A 85 -5.82 -4.35 -23.31
C PHE A 85 -5.51 -4.23 -21.83
N ASP A 86 -6.49 -3.77 -21.06
CA ASP A 86 -6.42 -3.65 -19.62
C ASP A 86 -6.97 -4.90 -18.93
N GLU A 87 -6.44 -5.19 -17.75
CA GLU A 87 -6.82 -6.36 -16.94
C GLU A 87 -6.74 -7.68 -17.72
N PHE A 88 -5.69 -7.84 -18.52
CA PHE A 88 -5.53 -9.04 -19.33
C PHE A 88 -5.50 -10.31 -18.45
N ASP A 89 -6.51 -11.16 -18.64
CA ASP A 89 -6.58 -12.46 -18.00
C ASP A 89 -5.77 -13.50 -18.79
N SER A 90 -4.95 -14.27 -18.08
CA SER A 90 -4.12 -15.32 -18.66
C SER A 90 -4.90 -16.57 -19.10
N GLU A 91 -6.23 -16.60 -18.90
CA GLU A 91 -7.06 -17.75 -19.21
C GLU A 91 -8.03 -17.49 -20.38
N GLY A 92 -8.28 -18.54 -21.19
CA GLY A 92 -9.35 -18.61 -22.16
C GLY A 92 -9.11 -17.93 -23.50
N GLU A 93 -10.21 -17.48 -24.12
CA GLU A 93 -10.26 -16.93 -25.48
C GLU A 93 -9.46 -15.62 -25.62
N SER A 94 -9.38 -14.85 -24.57
CA SER A 94 -8.61 -13.59 -24.54
C SER A 94 -7.13 -13.81 -24.84
N MET A 95 -6.54 -14.89 -24.33
CA MET A 95 -5.13 -15.23 -24.58
C MET A 95 -4.90 -15.60 -26.05
N GLU A 96 -5.79 -16.40 -26.64
CA GLU A 96 -5.67 -16.78 -28.05
C GLU A 96 -5.86 -15.57 -28.98
N PHE A 97 -6.76 -14.67 -28.64
CA PHE A 97 -6.96 -13.43 -29.38
C PHE A 97 -5.71 -12.52 -29.34
N ILE A 98 -5.12 -12.28 -28.17
CA ILE A 98 -3.90 -11.48 -28.06
C ILE A 98 -2.71 -12.14 -28.77
N LYS A 99 -2.58 -13.45 -28.66
CA LYS A 99 -1.57 -14.20 -29.38
C LYS A 99 -1.74 -14.05 -30.90
N ALA A 100 -2.99 -14.08 -31.38
CA ALA A 100 -3.31 -13.86 -32.78
C ALA A 100 -2.92 -12.43 -33.20
N ILE A 101 -3.29 -11.41 -32.45
CA ILE A 101 -2.93 -10.00 -32.72
C ILE A 101 -1.42 -9.79 -32.75
N ILE A 102 -0.68 -10.32 -31.74
CA ILE A 102 0.78 -10.18 -31.69
C ILE A 102 1.45 -10.93 -32.85
N ASN A 103 0.85 -12.02 -33.33
CA ASN A 103 1.33 -12.76 -34.49
C ASN A 103 0.99 -12.09 -35.82
N PHE A 104 -0.08 -11.36 -35.83
CA PHE A 104 -0.58 -10.65 -36.99
C PHE A 104 0.07 -9.27 -37.02
N ILE A 105 1.09 -9.10 -37.85
CA ILE A 105 1.81 -7.83 -37.96
C ILE A 105 0.86 -6.73 -38.45
N LEU A 106 0.37 -5.92 -37.52
CA LEU A 106 -0.51 -4.80 -37.80
C LEU A 106 0.36 -3.56 -38.14
N PRO A 107 0.32 -3.06 -39.37
CA PRO A 107 1.07 -1.86 -39.73
C PRO A 107 0.49 -0.62 -39.04
N SER A 108 1.33 0.36 -38.73
CA SER A 108 0.91 1.65 -38.14
C SER A 108 0.03 1.55 -36.90
N SER A 109 0.29 0.54 -36.07
CA SER A 109 -0.42 0.35 -34.82
C SER A 109 0.55 0.12 -33.65
N MET A 110 0.04 0.37 -32.45
CA MET A 110 0.70 0.06 -31.19
C MET A 110 -0.23 -0.80 -30.34
N ILE A 111 0.31 -1.83 -29.72
CA ILE A 111 -0.41 -2.68 -28.77
C ILE A 111 0.13 -2.38 -27.39
N LEU A 112 -0.74 -1.97 -26.48
CA LEU A 112 -0.46 -1.75 -25.07
C LEU A 112 -1.16 -2.85 -24.27
N LEU A 113 -0.36 -3.71 -23.61
CA LEU A 113 -0.87 -4.77 -22.73
C LEU A 113 -0.62 -4.37 -21.30
N ILE A 114 -1.67 -4.25 -20.50
CA ILE A 114 -1.61 -3.99 -19.07
C ILE A 114 -1.98 -5.28 -18.36
N MET A 115 -1.06 -5.84 -17.58
CA MET A 115 -1.26 -7.13 -16.91
C MET A 115 -0.68 -7.12 -15.50
N THR A 116 -1.22 -8.00 -14.66
CA THR A 116 -0.66 -8.20 -13.32
C THR A 116 0.63 -9.04 -13.38
N PRO A 117 1.53 -8.93 -12.39
CA PRO A 117 2.68 -9.82 -12.28
C PRO A 117 2.28 -11.31 -12.27
N ALA A 118 1.15 -11.63 -11.64
CA ALA A 118 0.62 -12.99 -11.59
C ALA A 118 0.24 -13.51 -12.98
N SER A 119 -0.50 -12.70 -13.77
CA SER A 119 -0.87 -13.04 -15.16
C SER A 119 0.38 -13.20 -16.04
N TYR A 120 1.39 -12.36 -15.85
CA TYR A 120 2.67 -12.45 -16.58
C TYR A 120 3.43 -13.75 -16.25
N ASP A 121 3.50 -14.11 -14.97
CA ASP A 121 4.13 -15.35 -14.52
C ASP A 121 3.38 -16.60 -15.02
N GLU A 122 2.07 -16.52 -15.14
CA GLU A 122 1.25 -17.60 -15.68
C GLU A 122 1.46 -17.79 -17.18
N ILE A 123 1.54 -16.70 -17.96
CA ILE A 123 1.92 -16.75 -19.37
C ILE A 123 3.30 -17.42 -19.52
N ARG A 124 4.25 -17.06 -18.69
CA ARG A 124 5.60 -17.66 -18.67
C ARG A 124 5.55 -19.16 -18.48
N LYS A 125 4.67 -19.66 -17.60
CA LYS A 125 4.55 -21.09 -17.29
C LYS A 125 3.77 -21.87 -18.34
N ARG A 126 2.70 -21.29 -18.89
CA ARG A 126 1.74 -21.98 -19.75
C ARG A 126 1.93 -21.72 -21.24
N ASN A 127 2.52 -20.59 -21.63
CA ASN A 127 2.65 -20.17 -23.03
C ASN A 127 4.00 -19.52 -23.32
N THR A 128 5.04 -20.37 -23.43
CA THR A 128 6.42 -19.92 -23.67
C THR A 128 6.56 -19.11 -24.97
N SER A 129 5.79 -19.45 -26.02
CA SER A 129 5.82 -18.72 -27.31
C SER A 129 5.32 -17.28 -27.19
N LEU A 130 4.26 -17.07 -26.43
CA LEU A 130 3.75 -15.72 -26.16
C LEU A 130 4.73 -14.97 -25.23
N TYR A 131 5.21 -15.64 -24.18
CA TYR A 131 6.21 -15.10 -23.27
C TYR A 131 7.46 -14.59 -24.01
N ASP A 132 8.03 -15.39 -24.91
CA ASP A 132 9.22 -15.00 -25.70
C ASP A 132 8.96 -13.74 -26.56
N ARG A 133 7.73 -13.52 -26.99
CA ARG A 133 7.35 -12.32 -27.76
C ARG A 133 7.19 -11.11 -26.86
N LEU A 134 6.58 -11.28 -25.68
CA LEU A 134 6.45 -10.23 -24.69
C LEU A 134 7.83 -9.79 -24.19
N GLU A 135 8.79 -10.73 -24.03
CA GLU A 135 10.19 -10.39 -23.67
C GLU A 135 10.91 -9.61 -24.78
N LYS A 136 10.49 -9.77 -26.04
CA LYS A 136 11.02 -9.04 -27.18
C LYS A 136 10.24 -7.77 -27.51
N ALA A 137 9.28 -7.39 -26.68
CA ALA A 137 8.54 -6.13 -26.84
C ALA A 137 9.50 -4.94 -26.85
N ASN A 138 9.18 -3.93 -27.66
CA ASN A 138 10.02 -2.75 -27.80
C ASN A 138 10.17 -1.96 -26.48
N TYR A 139 9.14 -1.98 -25.65
CA TYR A 139 9.10 -1.32 -24.36
C TYR A 139 8.41 -2.24 -23.35
N LYS A 140 9.02 -2.36 -22.18
CA LYS A 140 8.49 -3.05 -21.02
C LYS A 140 8.61 -2.13 -19.82
N ILE A 141 7.49 -1.79 -19.22
CA ILE A 141 7.42 -0.93 -18.04
C ILE A 141 6.93 -1.79 -16.88
N ASP A 142 7.78 -1.98 -15.88
CA ASP A 142 7.39 -2.67 -14.66
C ASP A 142 6.83 -1.65 -13.66
N LEU A 143 5.52 -1.69 -13.46
CA LEU A 143 4.80 -0.87 -12.48
C LEU A 143 4.63 -1.56 -11.13
N ALA A 144 5.10 -2.81 -10.99
CA ALA A 144 4.96 -3.60 -9.76
C ALA A 144 5.97 -3.21 -8.68
N GLY A 145 6.97 -2.40 -9.01
CA GLY A 145 7.84 -1.76 -8.02
C GLY A 145 7.00 -0.92 -7.07
N SER A 146 7.30 -0.97 -5.76
CA SER A 146 6.70 -0.04 -4.80
C SER A 146 6.98 1.39 -5.27
N ASN A 147 5.93 2.15 -5.55
CA ASN A 147 6.10 3.55 -5.91
C ASN A 147 6.86 4.27 -4.80
N THR A 148 7.80 5.11 -5.17
CA THR A 148 8.49 5.97 -4.21
C THR A 148 7.51 6.97 -3.61
N PHE A 149 7.83 7.47 -2.42
CA PHE A 149 7.01 8.54 -1.82
C PHE A 149 6.82 9.72 -2.77
N SER A 150 7.89 10.16 -3.45
CA SER A 150 7.82 11.29 -4.39
C SER A 150 6.82 11.04 -5.50
N GLU A 151 6.86 9.86 -6.12
CA GLU A 151 5.93 9.50 -7.21
C GLU A 151 4.48 9.51 -6.75
N ILE A 152 4.17 8.89 -5.60
CA ILE A 152 2.81 8.89 -5.05
C ILE A 152 2.37 10.30 -4.72
N ASN A 153 3.22 11.08 -4.06
CA ASN A 153 2.92 12.43 -3.66
C ASN A 153 2.61 13.33 -4.87
N ASP A 154 3.46 13.27 -5.89
CA ASP A 154 3.31 14.08 -7.10
C ASP A 154 2.02 13.74 -7.85
N ILE A 155 1.71 12.44 -8.00
CA ILE A 155 0.47 12.00 -8.66
C ILE A 155 -0.77 12.40 -7.85
N VAL A 156 -0.75 12.25 -6.54
CA VAL A 156 -1.88 12.60 -5.68
C VAL A 156 -2.12 14.11 -5.68
N LEU A 157 -1.07 14.91 -5.57
CA LEU A 157 -1.19 16.37 -5.63
C LEU A 157 -1.74 16.84 -6.98
N GLU A 158 -1.26 16.26 -8.09
CA GLU A 158 -1.75 16.57 -9.43
C GLU A 158 -3.23 16.16 -9.61
N TYR A 159 -3.61 15.00 -9.08
CA TYR A 159 -5.00 14.56 -9.09
C TYR A 159 -5.92 15.55 -8.35
N ILE A 160 -5.48 16.05 -7.19
CA ILE A 160 -6.25 17.02 -6.41
C ILE A 160 -6.31 18.38 -7.13
N ARG A 161 -5.18 18.87 -7.65
CA ARG A 161 -5.14 20.12 -8.43
C ARG A 161 -6.07 20.06 -9.64
N SER A 162 -6.07 18.95 -10.37
CA SER A 162 -6.92 18.78 -11.55
C SER A 162 -8.42 18.66 -11.20
N SER A 163 -8.71 18.23 -9.98
CA SER A 163 -10.09 18.08 -9.46
C SER A 163 -10.60 19.32 -8.75
N ASP A 164 -9.72 20.27 -8.41
CA ASP A 164 -10.08 21.52 -7.71
C ASP A 164 -10.68 22.55 -8.67
N ALA A 165 -11.99 22.49 -8.82
CA ALA A 165 -12.75 23.45 -9.62
C ALA A 165 -12.82 24.86 -9.00
N THR A 166 -12.50 25.01 -7.71
CA THR A 166 -12.61 26.26 -6.95
C THR A 166 -11.32 27.06 -6.89
N GLY A 167 -10.17 26.40 -7.11
CA GLY A 167 -8.84 27.00 -6.97
C GLY A 167 -8.45 27.31 -5.53
N GLU A 168 -9.11 26.67 -4.56
CA GLU A 168 -8.86 26.85 -3.13
C GLU A 168 -7.65 26.06 -2.62
N PHE A 169 -7.12 25.14 -3.42
CA PHE A 169 -5.97 24.33 -3.06
C PHE A 169 -4.68 25.13 -3.17
N THR A 170 -4.14 25.56 -2.04
CA THR A 170 -2.96 26.44 -1.95
C THR A 170 -1.67 25.64 -1.74
N LEU A 171 -0.51 26.31 -1.90
CA LEU A 171 0.80 25.71 -1.59
C LEU A 171 0.93 25.26 -0.12
N GLU A 172 0.29 25.96 0.80
CA GLU A 172 0.25 25.58 2.22
C GLU A 172 -0.55 24.29 2.42
N SER A 173 -1.71 24.20 1.77
CA SER A 173 -2.52 22.96 1.75
C SER A 173 -1.77 21.78 1.14
N GLU A 174 -0.98 22.03 0.08
CA GLU A 174 -0.14 20.99 -0.54
C GLU A 174 0.91 20.47 0.43
N HIS A 175 1.60 21.35 1.15
CA HIS A 175 2.62 20.97 2.12
C HIS A 175 2.04 20.16 3.28
N ASP A 176 0.90 20.59 3.80
CA ASP A 176 0.19 19.89 4.88
C ASP A 176 -0.27 18.50 4.42
N LEU A 177 -0.86 18.41 3.24
CA LEU A 177 -1.29 17.14 2.65
C LEU A 177 -0.10 16.20 2.38
N SER A 178 1.00 16.72 1.82
CA SER A 178 2.22 15.94 1.59
C SER A 178 2.78 15.34 2.89
N SER A 179 2.73 16.10 3.98
CA SER A 179 3.15 15.62 5.29
C SER A 179 2.28 14.45 5.78
N LYS A 180 0.97 14.51 5.56
CA LYS A 180 0.02 13.44 5.90
C LYS A 180 0.20 12.20 5.02
N ILE A 181 0.38 12.41 3.70
CA ILE A 181 0.70 11.32 2.75
C ILE A 181 1.98 10.61 3.19
N LYS A 182 3.00 11.38 3.62
CA LYS A 182 4.26 10.82 4.08
C LYS A 182 4.09 9.93 5.30
N ILE A 183 3.30 10.33 6.27
CA ILE A 183 3.01 9.51 7.45
C ILE A 183 2.37 8.18 7.03
N ILE A 184 1.37 8.22 6.14
CA ILE A 184 0.70 7.01 5.65
C ILE A 184 1.68 6.12 4.89
N TYR A 185 2.48 6.70 4.01
CA TYR A 185 3.47 5.98 3.20
C TYR A 185 4.53 5.29 4.06
N ASP A 186 5.09 6.00 5.05
CA ASP A 186 6.16 5.48 5.88
C ASP A 186 5.66 4.33 6.76
N GLU A 187 4.46 4.48 7.33
CA GLU A 187 3.94 3.55 8.34
C GLU A 187 3.18 2.36 7.78
N PHE A 188 2.59 2.51 6.58
CA PHE A 188 1.69 1.50 6.03
C PHE A 188 2.13 1.04 4.64
N PRO A 189 2.94 -0.04 4.53
CA PRO A 189 3.39 -0.56 3.25
C PRO A 189 2.25 -0.87 2.26
N ASP A 190 1.08 -1.26 2.76
CA ASP A 190 -0.09 -1.57 1.93
C ASP A 190 -0.67 -0.35 1.21
N PHE A 191 -0.33 0.86 1.67
CA PHE A 191 -0.72 2.12 1.03
C PHE A 191 0.39 2.73 0.15
N ARG A 192 1.50 2.04 -0.06
CA ARG A 192 2.57 2.47 -0.98
C ARG A 192 2.20 2.26 -2.45
N ASN A 193 0.94 2.52 -2.77
CA ASN A 193 0.43 2.55 -4.13
C ASN A 193 -0.56 3.70 -4.31
N VAL A 194 -0.63 4.23 -5.51
CA VAL A 194 -1.42 5.43 -5.84
C VAL A 194 -2.91 5.19 -5.58
N ARG A 195 -3.46 4.06 -6.00
CA ARG A 195 -4.90 3.75 -5.86
C ARG A 195 -5.34 3.75 -4.40
N SER A 196 -4.61 3.04 -3.53
CA SER A 196 -4.93 2.98 -2.11
C SER A 196 -4.80 4.34 -1.43
N MET A 197 -3.78 5.13 -1.80
CA MET A 197 -3.57 6.47 -1.26
C MET A 197 -4.71 7.41 -1.66
N ILE A 198 -5.08 7.46 -2.94
CA ILE A 198 -6.23 8.26 -3.42
C ILE A 198 -7.52 7.83 -2.70
N ASN A 199 -7.73 6.54 -2.53
CA ASN A 199 -8.95 6.04 -1.87
C ASN A 199 -9.04 6.48 -0.40
N ILE A 200 -7.95 6.44 0.35
CA ILE A 200 -7.93 6.97 1.72
C ILE A 200 -8.24 8.47 1.73
N LEU A 201 -7.59 9.24 0.87
CA LEU A 201 -7.77 10.68 0.82
C LEU A 201 -9.19 11.07 0.39
N TYR A 202 -9.78 10.33 -0.54
CA TYR A 202 -11.17 10.50 -0.93
C TYR A 202 -12.12 10.35 0.27
N HIS A 203 -12.01 9.26 1.02
CA HIS A 203 -12.83 9.05 2.22
C HIS A 203 -12.53 10.06 3.33
N ALA A 204 -11.28 10.47 3.50
CA ALA A 204 -10.90 11.50 4.46
C ALA A 204 -11.51 12.86 4.10
N THR A 205 -11.56 13.21 2.82
CA THR A 205 -12.21 14.43 2.32
C THR A 205 -13.72 14.42 2.60
N GLU A 206 -14.39 13.29 2.33
CA GLU A 206 -15.81 13.15 2.66
C GLU A 206 -16.09 13.35 4.15
N LEU A 207 -15.25 12.78 5.02
CA LEU A 207 -15.40 12.95 6.48
C LEU A 207 -15.12 14.38 6.93
N ALA A 208 -14.06 15.01 6.41
CA ALA A 208 -13.74 16.40 6.70
C ALA A 208 -14.88 17.34 6.26
N GLY A 209 -15.46 17.11 5.08
CA GLY A 209 -16.62 17.87 4.58
C GLY A 209 -17.85 17.73 5.47
N LYS A 210 -18.15 16.53 5.98
CA LYS A 210 -19.25 16.29 6.93
C LYS A 210 -19.06 17.00 8.27
N ARG A 211 -17.82 17.28 8.66
CA ARG A 211 -17.48 17.99 9.90
C ARG A 211 -17.34 19.49 9.72
N ALA A 212 -17.55 20.01 8.51
CA ALA A 212 -17.25 21.39 8.13
C ALA A 212 -15.80 21.80 8.44
N ALA A 213 -14.88 20.82 8.45
CA ALA A 213 -13.45 21.06 8.57
C ALA A 213 -12.91 21.52 7.22
N GLY A 214 -12.17 22.62 7.19
CA GLY A 214 -11.61 23.19 5.96
C GLY A 214 -10.44 22.38 5.39
N SER A 215 -9.96 21.34 6.10
CA SER A 215 -8.83 20.49 5.68
C SER A 215 -8.96 19.08 6.24
N ILE A 216 -8.23 18.14 5.63
CA ILE A 216 -8.05 16.79 6.15
C ILE A 216 -7.08 16.87 7.33
N ASP A 217 -7.57 16.69 8.55
CA ASP A 217 -6.76 16.59 9.75
C ASP A 217 -6.40 15.14 10.08
N GLU A 218 -5.50 14.93 11.04
CA GLU A 218 -5.10 13.58 11.48
C GLU A 218 -6.28 12.79 12.04
N GLN A 219 -7.24 13.46 12.66
CA GLN A 219 -8.43 12.83 13.20
C GLN A 219 -9.34 12.30 12.07
N ALA A 220 -9.48 13.05 10.98
CA ALA A 220 -10.23 12.59 9.81
C ALA A 220 -9.56 11.37 9.15
N LEU A 221 -8.23 11.36 9.07
CA LEU A 221 -7.48 10.19 8.59
C LEU A 221 -7.69 8.96 9.46
N ASP A 222 -7.58 9.10 10.78
CA ASP A 222 -7.80 8.00 11.72
C ASP A 222 -9.20 7.41 11.60
N GLU A 223 -10.20 8.27 11.57
CA GLU A 223 -11.58 7.83 11.47
C GLU A 223 -11.89 7.20 10.12
N THR A 224 -11.25 7.71 9.06
CA THR A 224 -11.31 7.09 7.73
C THR A 224 -10.74 5.68 7.76
N ILE A 225 -9.55 5.50 8.31
CA ILE A 225 -8.91 4.19 8.41
C ILE A 225 -9.77 3.26 9.25
N LYS A 226 -10.30 3.73 10.37
CA LYS A 226 -11.15 2.96 11.26
C LYS A 226 -12.47 2.51 10.60
N THR A 227 -13.08 3.36 9.79
CA THR A 227 -14.41 3.12 9.22
C THR A 227 -14.35 2.45 7.85
N ALA A 228 -13.47 2.90 6.97
CA ALA A 228 -13.34 2.38 5.61
C ALA A 228 -12.43 1.14 5.53
N PHE A 229 -11.47 1.01 6.45
CA PHE A 229 -10.48 -0.08 6.44
C PHE A 229 -10.37 -0.82 7.79
N PRO A 230 -11.48 -1.26 8.41
CA PRO A 230 -11.48 -1.84 9.76
C PRO A 230 -10.70 -3.16 9.87
N GLY A 231 -10.44 -3.81 8.74
CA GLY A 231 -9.67 -5.06 8.65
C GLY A 231 -8.15 -4.87 8.63
N LEU A 232 -7.67 -3.66 8.42
CA LEU A 232 -6.22 -3.42 8.31
C LEU A 232 -5.51 -3.59 9.66
N ARG A 233 -4.36 -4.27 9.59
CA ARG A 233 -3.50 -4.57 10.73
C ARG A 233 -2.07 -4.19 10.40
N ILE A 234 -1.30 -3.86 11.44
CA ILE A 234 0.13 -3.56 11.31
C ILE A 234 0.87 -4.83 10.90
N LYS A 235 1.63 -4.75 9.83
CA LYS A 235 2.45 -5.86 9.37
C LYS A 235 3.56 -6.17 10.37
N GLY A 236 3.67 -7.43 10.76
CA GLY A 236 4.67 -7.88 11.73
C GLY A 236 4.25 -7.72 13.20
N SER A 237 3.09 -7.13 13.49
CA SER A 237 2.55 -7.03 14.84
C SER A 237 2.15 -8.41 15.37
N ILE A 238 2.66 -8.78 16.53
CA ILE A 238 2.29 -10.02 17.25
C ILE A 238 0.86 -9.92 17.75
N MET A 239 0.48 -8.76 18.28
CA MET A 239 -0.86 -8.50 18.81
C MET A 239 -1.89 -8.24 17.69
N SER A 240 -1.48 -8.22 16.43
CA SER A 240 -2.36 -7.89 15.30
C SER A 240 -3.05 -6.54 15.46
N VAL A 241 -2.27 -5.52 15.82
CA VAL A 241 -2.77 -4.18 16.16
C VAL A 241 -3.50 -3.57 14.97
N PRO A 242 -4.75 -3.10 15.15
CA PRO A 242 -5.44 -2.33 14.13
C PRO A 242 -4.68 -1.05 13.78
N VAL A 243 -4.72 -0.65 12.51
CA VAL A 243 -4.04 0.57 12.05
C VAL A 243 -4.53 1.81 12.78
N SER A 244 -5.83 1.90 13.09
CA SER A 244 -6.41 3.00 13.87
C SER A 244 -5.83 3.11 15.29
N ASP A 245 -5.60 1.97 15.95
CA ASP A 245 -5.03 1.97 17.30
C ASP A 245 -3.53 2.30 17.25
N PHE A 246 -2.83 1.83 16.22
CA PHE A 246 -1.45 2.23 15.96
C PHE A 246 -1.29 3.74 15.85
N MET A 247 -2.11 4.39 15.01
CA MET A 247 -2.06 5.85 14.83
C MET A 247 -2.32 6.59 16.15
N LYS A 248 -3.27 6.10 16.93
CA LYS A 248 -3.56 6.63 18.26
C LYS A 248 -2.36 6.49 19.22
N ILE A 249 -1.77 5.31 19.31
CA ILE A 249 -0.60 5.05 20.15
C ILE A 249 0.58 5.93 19.74
N ARG A 250 0.83 6.05 18.42
CA ARG A 250 1.91 6.88 17.89
C ARG A 250 1.77 8.35 18.26
N ARG A 251 0.58 8.93 18.17
CA ARG A 251 0.33 10.32 18.61
C ARG A 251 0.60 10.54 20.09
N MET A 252 0.24 9.56 20.90
CA MET A 252 0.53 9.61 22.33
C MET A 252 2.03 9.45 22.67
N SER A 253 2.83 8.99 21.72
CA SER A 253 4.26 8.71 21.91
C SER A 253 5.16 9.91 21.59
N ASN A 254 4.62 11.07 21.29
CA ASN A 254 5.40 12.29 21.02
C ASN A 254 6.15 12.81 22.26
N ASN A 255 5.73 12.43 23.47
CA ASN A 255 6.41 12.71 24.71
C ASN A 255 7.14 11.45 25.20
N LEU A 256 8.47 11.46 25.19
CA LEU A 256 9.31 10.31 25.53
C LEU A 256 9.07 9.81 26.95
N GLN A 257 8.89 10.71 27.91
CA GLN A 257 8.64 10.36 29.31
C GLN A 257 7.27 9.69 29.48
N GLU A 258 6.26 10.21 28.81
CA GLU A 258 4.92 9.59 28.80
C GLU A 258 4.95 8.21 28.13
N LEU A 259 5.72 8.06 27.07
CA LEU A 259 5.92 6.77 26.40
C LEU A 259 6.59 5.76 27.34
N GLU A 260 7.68 6.15 28.03
CA GLU A 260 8.33 5.29 29.02
C GLU A 260 7.37 4.83 30.12
N ASP A 261 6.58 5.74 30.67
CA ASP A 261 5.62 5.40 31.73
C ASP A 261 4.51 4.46 31.22
N ARG A 262 4.10 4.60 29.99
CA ARG A 262 3.16 3.67 29.34
C ARG A 262 3.78 2.29 29.15
N VAL A 263 5.03 2.24 28.69
CA VAL A 263 5.77 0.97 28.51
C VAL A 263 6.02 0.28 29.85
N LYS A 264 6.40 1.00 30.92
CA LYS A 264 6.52 0.45 32.28
C LYS A 264 5.24 -0.20 32.76
N ASN A 265 4.14 0.53 32.60
CA ASN A 265 2.82 0.02 32.95
C ASN A 265 2.44 -1.19 32.10
N ALA A 266 2.75 -1.18 30.80
CA ALA A 266 2.43 -2.28 29.90
C ALA A 266 3.26 -3.53 30.19
N VAL A 267 4.53 -3.37 30.57
CA VAL A 267 5.37 -4.48 31.07
C VAL A 267 4.75 -5.10 32.31
N ARG A 268 4.35 -4.28 33.30
CA ARG A 268 3.68 -4.78 34.51
C ARG A 268 2.42 -5.55 34.16
N ASP A 269 1.56 -4.99 33.33
CA ASP A 269 0.29 -5.59 32.94
C ASP A 269 0.53 -6.94 32.22
N LEU A 270 1.57 -7.02 31.37
CA LEU A 270 1.94 -8.26 30.67
C LEU A 270 2.44 -9.32 31.66
N VAL A 271 3.31 -8.94 32.59
CA VAL A 271 3.81 -9.84 33.64
C VAL A 271 2.66 -10.34 34.53
N GLN A 272 1.73 -9.46 34.94
CA GLN A 272 0.55 -9.86 35.71
C GLN A 272 -0.33 -10.85 34.95
N CYS A 273 -0.39 -10.70 33.63
CA CYS A 273 -1.16 -11.63 32.80
C CYS A 273 -0.50 -13.01 32.65
N THR A 274 0.82 -13.08 32.64
CA THR A 274 1.58 -14.31 32.37
C THR A 274 2.10 -14.99 33.63
N GLU A 275 2.65 -14.25 34.60
CA GLU A 275 3.32 -14.79 35.79
C GLU A 275 2.64 -14.48 37.14
N GLY A 276 1.66 -13.58 37.17
CA GLY A 276 0.78 -13.35 38.32
C GLY A 276 1.15 -12.17 39.21
N GLU A 277 2.35 -12.07 39.78
CA GLU A 277 2.71 -11.00 40.73
C GLU A 277 3.81 -10.08 40.22
N SER A 278 3.51 -8.79 40.09
CA SER A 278 4.48 -7.77 39.75
C SER A 278 4.25 -6.49 40.54
N SER A 279 5.34 -5.72 40.77
CA SER A 279 5.29 -4.43 41.43
C SER A 279 5.90 -3.36 40.52
N LEU A 280 5.32 -2.14 40.53
CA LEU A 280 5.89 -0.96 39.85
C LEU A 280 6.81 -0.20 40.78
N GLY A 281 7.98 0.21 40.21
CA GLY A 281 8.98 1.04 40.87
C GLY A 281 8.68 2.54 40.88
N PRO A 282 9.71 3.32 41.18
CA PRO A 282 11.13 2.95 41.16
C PRO A 282 11.57 2.08 42.33
N PHE A 283 12.51 1.17 42.08
CA PHE A 283 13.10 0.31 43.11
C PHE A 283 14.57 0.59 43.30
N GLU A 284 15.00 0.73 44.55
CA GLU A 284 16.40 0.79 44.92
C GLU A 284 16.88 -0.62 45.26
N LEU A 285 17.66 -1.22 44.37
CA LEU A 285 18.25 -2.55 44.58
C LEU A 285 19.62 -2.48 45.22
N SER A 286 20.30 -1.33 45.10
CA SER A 286 21.55 -1.01 45.74
C SER A 286 21.70 0.51 45.83
N GLU A 287 22.63 1.00 46.70
CA GLU A 287 22.87 2.43 46.86
C GLU A 287 23.21 3.10 45.53
N GLY A 288 22.44 4.13 45.16
CA GLY A 288 22.55 4.88 43.90
C GLY A 288 21.87 4.24 42.66
N THR A 289 21.08 3.18 42.84
CA THR A 289 20.28 2.55 41.76
C THR A 289 18.79 2.90 41.84
N SER A 290 18.37 3.75 42.75
CA SER A 290 17.04 4.32 42.78
C SER A 290 16.77 4.97 41.42
N GLU A 291 15.63 4.73 40.80
CA GLU A 291 15.26 5.20 39.47
C GLU A 291 15.71 4.33 38.26
N LEU A 292 16.57 3.31 38.48
CA LEU A 292 17.01 2.47 37.35
C LEU A 292 16.04 1.34 37.02
N PHE A 293 15.31 0.83 38.00
CA PHE A 293 14.43 -0.32 37.84
C PHE A 293 12.97 0.07 38.00
N ASP A 294 12.19 -0.32 37.01
CA ASP A 294 10.80 0.12 36.87
C ASP A 294 9.79 -0.96 37.26
N VAL A 295 10.10 -2.24 36.99
CA VAL A 295 9.23 -3.37 37.32
C VAL A 295 10.03 -4.46 38.02
N LEU A 296 9.47 -5.01 39.09
CA LEU A 296 10.00 -6.15 39.79
C LEU A 296 8.98 -7.27 39.84
N TYR A 297 9.38 -8.50 39.49
CA TYR A 297 8.50 -9.67 39.53
C TYR A 297 9.26 -10.96 39.91
N ARG A 298 8.52 -12.03 40.15
CA ARG A 298 9.04 -13.38 40.24
C ARG A 298 8.64 -14.18 39.05
N ASP A 299 9.60 -14.84 38.41
CA ASP A 299 9.31 -15.73 37.31
C ASP A 299 8.78 -17.10 37.80
N SER A 300 8.37 -17.96 36.86
CA SER A 300 7.85 -19.30 37.16
C SER A 300 8.86 -20.21 37.88
N GLN A 301 10.14 -19.87 37.83
CA GLN A 301 11.22 -20.58 38.56
C GLN A 301 11.41 -20.04 39.97
N GLY A 302 10.73 -18.96 40.36
CA GLY A 302 10.85 -18.28 41.63
C GLY A 302 11.97 -17.24 41.66
N ASP A 303 12.66 -17.02 40.53
CA ASP A 303 13.71 -16.03 40.41
C ASP A 303 13.12 -14.61 40.46
N LYS A 304 13.79 -13.73 41.23
CA LYS A 304 13.46 -12.31 41.20
C LYS A 304 14.07 -11.65 39.96
N VAL A 305 13.23 -11.01 39.16
CA VAL A 305 13.62 -10.32 37.94
C VAL A 305 13.30 -8.84 38.05
N ALA A 306 14.30 -8.01 37.77
CA ALA A 306 14.15 -6.56 37.70
C ALA A 306 14.16 -6.12 36.22
N VAL A 307 13.20 -5.28 35.86
CA VAL A 307 13.11 -4.72 34.50
C VAL A 307 13.36 -3.24 34.52
N SER A 308 14.23 -2.79 33.65
CA SER A 308 14.47 -1.38 33.38
C SER A 308 13.99 -1.01 31.96
N VAL A 309 13.13 -0.01 31.87
CA VAL A 309 12.70 0.56 30.60
C VAL A 309 13.56 1.78 30.29
N ALA A 310 14.40 1.70 29.29
CA ALA A 310 15.43 2.69 28.96
C ALA A 310 15.25 3.19 27.50
N LEU A 311 14.21 3.95 27.25
CA LEU A 311 13.94 4.59 25.95
C LEU A 311 14.65 5.95 25.86
N ASP A 312 14.96 6.57 27.02
CA ASP A 312 15.73 7.81 27.08
C ASP A 312 17.23 7.56 27.09
N LYS A 313 17.98 8.44 26.39
CA LYS A 313 19.45 8.36 26.27
C LYS A 313 20.18 8.57 27.61
N GLU A 314 19.66 9.46 28.43
CA GLU A 314 20.26 9.75 29.74
C GLU A 314 20.08 8.56 30.69
N LYS A 315 18.90 7.99 30.76
CA LYS A 315 18.59 6.81 31.56
C LYS A 315 19.41 5.60 31.12
N SER A 316 19.53 5.40 29.80
CA SER A 316 20.37 4.35 29.21
C SER A 316 21.84 4.49 29.66
N GLY A 317 22.34 5.71 29.72
CA GLY A 317 23.68 6.00 30.22
C GLY A 317 23.86 5.68 31.73
N LYS A 318 22.88 6.04 32.56
CA LYS A 318 22.87 5.72 34.01
C LYS A 318 22.80 4.22 34.25
N ILE A 319 22.00 3.49 33.52
CA ILE A 319 21.86 2.03 33.60
C ILE A 319 23.20 1.36 33.28
N ASN A 320 23.87 1.76 32.20
CA ASN A 320 25.19 1.25 31.86
C ASN A 320 26.21 1.42 32.97
N GLN A 321 26.23 2.59 33.62
CA GLN A 321 27.13 2.86 34.75
C GLN A 321 26.75 2.05 35.98
N GLY A 322 25.46 1.84 36.25
CA GLY A 322 24.94 1.09 37.37
C GLY A 322 25.19 -0.43 37.27
N ILE A 323 24.99 -0.99 36.06
CA ILE A 323 25.11 -2.44 35.82
C ILE A 323 26.56 -2.92 35.88
N THR A 324 27.54 -2.12 35.43
CA THR A 324 28.96 -2.46 35.48
C THR A 324 29.52 -2.58 36.90
N ARG A 325 28.78 -2.18 37.91
CA ARG A 325 29.24 -2.21 39.31
C ARG A 325 28.91 -3.49 40.07
N SER A 326 28.42 -4.55 39.42
CA SER A 326 28.22 -5.91 40.00
C SER A 326 27.52 -5.99 41.37
N GLN A 327 26.68 -5.03 41.73
CA GLN A 327 26.11 -4.87 43.07
C GLN A 327 24.71 -5.49 43.23
N PHE A 328 24.21 -6.19 42.19
CA PHE A 328 22.85 -6.77 42.24
C PHE A 328 22.79 -8.16 42.88
N SER A 329 23.96 -8.79 43.09
CA SER A 329 24.07 -10.16 43.60
C SER A 329 23.59 -10.27 45.06
N GLY A 330 22.33 -10.48 45.23
CA GLY A 330 21.67 -10.65 46.54
C GLY A 330 20.23 -10.13 46.58
N HIS A 331 19.87 -9.27 45.66
CA HIS A 331 18.52 -8.67 45.62
C HIS A 331 17.66 -9.16 44.48
N VAL A 332 18.26 -9.45 43.30
CA VAL A 332 17.59 -10.00 42.11
C VAL A 332 18.48 -11.05 41.45
N ASN A 333 17.85 -11.99 40.76
CA ASN A 333 18.51 -13.07 40.03
C ASN A 333 18.78 -12.68 38.58
N LYS A 334 17.91 -11.88 38.00
CA LYS A 334 17.96 -11.47 36.58
C LYS A 334 17.63 -9.99 36.43
N VAL A 335 18.26 -9.34 35.45
CA VAL A 335 17.97 -7.96 35.06
C VAL A 335 17.65 -7.96 33.56
N LEU A 336 16.51 -7.38 33.19
CA LEU A 336 16.13 -7.14 31.81
C LEU A 336 16.15 -5.64 31.52
N ILE A 337 16.85 -5.24 30.47
CA ILE A 337 16.88 -3.87 30.00
C ILE A 337 16.12 -3.81 28.68
N LEU A 338 15.00 -3.11 28.69
CA LEU A 338 14.20 -2.88 27.50
C LEU A 338 14.60 -1.54 26.88
N SER A 339 15.25 -1.57 25.72
CA SER A 339 15.76 -0.38 25.03
C SER A 339 15.47 -0.41 23.54
N ASP A 340 15.21 0.74 22.94
CA ASP A 340 15.12 0.93 21.49
C ASP A 340 16.48 1.04 20.79
N ARG A 341 17.59 0.93 21.56
CA ARG A 341 18.98 1.13 21.11
C ARG A 341 19.88 -0.04 21.47
N PRO A 342 19.76 -1.18 20.76
CA PRO A 342 20.47 -2.41 21.13
C PRO A 342 22.01 -2.27 21.12
N ASN A 343 22.55 -1.43 20.23
CA ASN A 343 24.00 -1.36 20.01
C ASN A 343 24.78 -0.57 21.08
N GLN A 344 24.11 0.13 21.99
CA GLN A 344 24.81 0.84 23.06
C GLN A 344 25.33 -0.10 24.17
N PHE A 345 24.76 -1.29 24.27
CA PHE A 345 25.05 -2.28 25.31
C PHE A 345 25.95 -3.43 24.83
N ASP A 346 26.04 -3.64 23.48
CA ASP A 346 26.85 -4.71 22.88
C ASP A 346 28.38 -4.48 22.99
N ALA A 347 28.81 -3.26 23.30
CA ALA A 347 30.23 -2.93 23.39
C ALA A 347 30.93 -3.49 24.66
N GLN A 348 30.16 -3.98 25.63
CA GLN A 348 30.69 -4.55 26.87
C GLN A 348 30.45 -6.07 26.92
N LYS A 349 31.30 -6.85 26.25
CA LYS A 349 31.26 -8.33 26.22
C LYS A 349 31.54 -9.00 27.62
N GLU A 350 31.68 -8.24 28.67
CA GLU A 350 31.90 -8.71 30.03
C GLU A 350 30.70 -8.44 30.96
N ILE A 351 29.49 -8.30 30.39
CA ILE A 351 28.29 -8.15 31.21
C ILE A 351 27.98 -9.50 31.89
N ASP A 352 27.68 -9.44 33.18
CA ASP A 352 27.19 -10.56 33.98
C ASP A 352 26.10 -11.32 33.21
N PRO A 353 26.19 -12.66 33.08
CA PRO A 353 25.22 -13.45 32.34
C PRO A 353 23.77 -13.33 32.84
N GLN A 354 23.56 -12.73 34.02
CA GLN A 354 22.24 -12.41 34.56
C GLN A 354 21.60 -11.15 33.97
N VAL A 355 22.34 -10.33 33.22
CA VAL A 355 21.82 -9.11 32.61
C VAL A 355 21.55 -9.36 31.14
N LYS A 356 20.31 -9.13 30.71
CA LYS A 356 19.90 -9.25 29.32
C LYS A 356 19.39 -7.91 28.78
N ASN A 357 19.87 -7.58 27.60
CA ASN A 357 19.38 -6.43 26.85
C ASN A 357 18.42 -6.87 25.77
N VAL A 358 17.22 -6.30 25.78
CA VAL A 358 16.14 -6.62 24.84
C VAL A 358 15.89 -5.43 23.93
N ASN A 359 16.03 -5.66 22.64
CA ASN A 359 15.73 -4.66 21.64
C ASN A 359 14.22 -4.46 21.51
N MET A 360 13.75 -3.26 21.85
CA MET A 360 12.38 -2.81 21.70
C MET A 360 12.25 -2.03 20.40
N ASP A 361 12.09 -2.72 19.27
CA ASP A 361 11.72 -2.05 18.03
C ASP A 361 10.32 -1.41 18.12
N GLY A 362 10.02 -0.52 17.17
CA GLY A 362 8.76 0.22 17.18
C GLY A 362 7.52 -0.68 17.18
N SER A 363 7.58 -1.86 16.57
CA SER A 363 6.45 -2.79 16.51
C SER A 363 6.19 -3.45 17.89
N LYS A 364 7.23 -3.85 18.60
CA LYS A 364 7.12 -4.43 19.95
C LYS A 364 6.60 -3.42 20.98
N LEU A 365 7.04 -2.16 20.90
CA LEU A 365 6.53 -1.08 21.73
C LEU A 365 5.03 -0.88 21.54
N ILE A 366 4.58 -0.87 20.30
CA ILE A 366 3.18 -0.70 19.95
C ILE A 366 2.35 -1.91 20.39
N ASP A 367 2.83 -3.12 20.15
CA ASP A 367 2.18 -4.35 20.58
C ASP A 367 1.98 -4.37 22.11
N LEU A 368 3.01 -3.96 22.84
CA LEU A 368 2.97 -3.92 24.30
C LEU A 368 1.97 -2.90 24.85
N ILE A 369 1.96 -1.69 24.30
CA ILE A 369 1.01 -0.64 24.70
C ILE A 369 -0.42 -1.02 24.34
N TYR A 370 -0.64 -1.60 23.15
CA TYR A 370 -1.95 -2.06 22.70
C TYR A 370 -2.48 -3.18 23.61
N PHE A 371 -1.63 -4.16 23.95
CA PHE A 371 -1.98 -5.21 24.89
C PHE A 371 -2.43 -4.62 26.23
N SER A 372 -1.63 -3.71 26.82
CA SER A 372 -1.94 -3.08 28.11
C SER A 372 -3.28 -2.32 28.06
N SER A 373 -3.59 -1.63 26.98
CA SER A 373 -4.87 -0.95 26.82
C SER A 373 -6.03 -1.95 26.85
N LYS A 374 -5.95 -3.02 26.07
CA LYS A 374 -7.00 -4.07 26.06
C LYS A 374 -7.16 -4.76 27.42
N TYR A 375 -6.04 -5.05 28.10
CA TYR A 375 -6.00 -5.70 29.40
C TYR A 375 -6.72 -4.86 30.46
N ARG A 376 -6.45 -3.56 30.51
CA ARG A 376 -7.08 -2.62 31.46
C ARG A 376 -8.56 -2.38 31.18
N ASP A 377 -8.93 -2.35 29.91
CA ASP A 377 -10.32 -2.18 29.50
C ASP A 377 -11.15 -3.46 29.66
N SER A 378 -10.55 -4.53 30.20
CA SER A 378 -11.18 -5.86 30.34
C SER A 378 -11.73 -6.40 29.01
N ASN A 379 -11.14 -6.01 27.89
CA ASN A 379 -11.53 -6.39 26.55
C ASN A 379 -10.47 -7.31 25.90
N ILE A 380 -10.05 -8.33 26.64
CA ILE A 380 -9.05 -9.28 26.20
C ILE A 380 -9.69 -10.62 25.85
N SER A 381 -9.41 -11.15 24.68
CA SER A 381 -9.90 -12.46 24.25
C SER A 381 -8.88 -13.57 24.53
N ASP A 382 -9.30 -14.83 24.45
CA ASP A 382 -8.39 -15.98 24.56
C ASP A 382 -7.29 -15.97 23.49
N GLU A 383 -7.58 -15.41 22.31
CA GLU A 383 -6.61 -15.25 21.26
C GLU A 383 -5.58 -14.15 21.62
N ASP A 384 -6.04 -13.04 22.19
CA ASP A 384 -5.15 -11.98 22.68
C ASP A 384 -4.23 -12.51 23.79
N LEU A 385 -4.70 -13.38 24.68
CA LEU A 385 -3.89 -14.02 25.71
C LEU A 385 -2.78 -14.91 25.13
N LYS A 386 -3.11 -15.68 24.08
CA LYS A 386 -2.09 -16.46 23.35
C LYS A 386 -1.05 -15.57 22.71
N ARG A 387 -1.48 -14.47 22.09
CA ARG A 387 -0.58 -13.48 21.47
C ARG A 387 0.24 -12.75 22.52
N ALA A 388 -0.33 -12.44 23.68
CA ALA A 388 0.39 -11.86 24.82
C ALA A 388 1.54 -12.75 25.28
N SER A 389 1.33 -14.06 25.38
CA SER A 389 2.39 -15.03 25.69
C SER A 389 3.48 -15.08 24.62
N MET A 390 3.13 -14.90 23.34
CA MET A 390 4.12 -14.78 22.27
C MET A 390 4.89 -13.47 22.35
N LEU A 391 4.21 -12.37 22.68
CA LEU A 391 4.82 -11.06 22.88
C LEU A 391 5.80 -11.11 24.06
N ALA A 392 5.38 -11.67 25.20
CA ALA A 392 6.24 -11.84 26.38
C ALA A 392 7.54 -12.57 26.01
N ARG A 393 7.44 -13.71 25.31
CA ARG A 393 8.62 -14.44 24.83
C ARG A 393 9.50 -13.62 23.90
N SER A 394 8.92 -12.80 23.02
CA SER A 394 9.65 -11.97 22.06
C SER A 394 10.48 -10.85 22.71
N ILE A 395 10.10 -10.47 23.93
CA ILE A 395 10.79 -9.46 24.76
C ILE A 395 11.43 -10.08 26.01
N GLU A 396 11.62 -11.41 25.99
CA GLU A 396 12.27 -12.20 27.05
C GLU A 396 11.60 -12.07 28.44
N LEU A 397 10.37 -11.66 28.49
CA LEU A 397 9.52 -11.82 29.66
C LEU A 397 8.99 -13.26 29.72
N PRO A 398 8.62 -13.76 30.88
CA PRO A 398 8.20 -15.13 31.04
C PRO A 398 6.91 -15.49 30.31
#